data_c13156c6ddfdd65383fb139a432823d8
#
_entry.id   c13156c6ddfdd65383fb139a432823d8
#
_cell.length_a   1.000
_cell.length_b   1.000
_cell.length_c   1.000
_cell.angle_alpha   90.00
_cell.angle_beta   90.00
_cell.angle_gamma   90.00
#
_symmetry.space_group_name_H-M   'P 1'
#
loop_
_entity.id
_entity.type
_entity.pdbx_description
1 polymer ?
#
loop_
_entity_poly.entity_id
_entity_poly.type
_entity_poly.pdbx_seq_one_letter_code
_entity_poly.pdbx_strand_id
1 'polypeptide(L)'
;VVVHVDEGNNNAKFRWFFDAATTQNVKYDIIGLSYYPYWIQKDYTQTVADLAANMNDMVTRYNKDVMVVEVGGEYDKVQNTYDMLRATIQAVKNVPNNRGLGVMYWEPQGEKSWSGYSLSAWQADGKPSPALDAFK
;
A
#
# COMPACT_ATOMS: atom_id res chain seq x y z
N VAL A 1 8.18 -16.10 1.03
CA VAL A 1 6.84 -15.92 1.64
C VAL A 1 6.63 -14.46 1.99
N VAL A 2 5.47 -13.88 1.61
CA VAL A 2 5.04 -12.54 2.02
C VAL A 2 4.05 -12.70 3.18
N VAL A 3 4.32 -12.03 4.30
CA VAL A 3 3.35 -11.89 5.39
C VAL A 3 2.74 -10.50 5.29
N HIS A 4 1.41 -10.45 5.12
CA HIS A 4 0.66 -9.26 4.78
C HIS A 4 -0.16 -8.77 5.98
N VAL A 5 -0.04 -7.48 6.28
CA VAL A 5 -0.80 -6.78 7.34
C VAL A 5 -1.40 -5.51 6.77
N ASP A 6 -2.63 -5.19 7.16
CA ASP A 6 -3.35 -3.99 6.77
C ASP A 6 -2.90 -2.73 7.56
N GLU A 7 -3.41 -1.55 7.17
CA GLU A 7 -3.05 -0.27 7.77
C GLU A 7 -1.54 0.02 7.76
N GLY A 8 -0.92 -0.03 6.58
CA GLY A 8 0.52 0.14 6.41
C GLY A 8 1.13 1.40 7.01
N ASN A 9 0.32 2.42 7.31
CA ASN A 9 0.72 3.63 8.04
C ASN A 9 0.68 3.48 9.58
N ASN A 10 0.27 2.33 10.12
CA ASN A 10 0.14 2.07 11.56
C ASN A 10 1.35 1.28 12.09
N ASN A 11 2.45 1.97 12.36
CA ASN A 11 3.69 1.34 12.84
C ASN A 11 3.50 0.53 14.14
N ALA A 12 2.66 0.99 15.07
CA ALA A 12 2.43 0.27 16.31
C ALA A 12 1.79 -1.11 16.09
N LYS A 13 0.84 -1.21 15.14
CA LYS A 13 0.21 -2.47 14.73
C LYS A 13 1.23 -3.43 14.10
N PHE A 14 2.09 -2.90 13.22
CA PHE A 14 3.14 -3.68 12.58
C PHE A 14 4.16 -4.21 13.58
N ARG A 15 4.62 -3.39 14.51
CA ARG A 15 5.53 -3.84 15.58
C ARG A 15 4.89 -4.92 16.44
N TRP A 16 3.66 -4.71 16.88
CA TRP A 16 2.93 -5.71 17.66
C TRP A 16 2.87 -7.06 16.95
N PHE A 17 2.52 -7.07 15.67
CA PHE A 17 2.39 -8.30 14.89
C PHE A 17 3.75 -8.98 14.63
N PHE A 18 4.73 -8.23 14.12
CA PHE A 18 6.02 -8.81 13.73
C PHE A 18 6.95 -9.11 14.90
N ASP A 19 6.82 -8.45 16.04
CA ASP A 19 7.49 -8.84 17.29
C ASP A 19 6.97 -10.22 17.76
N ALA A 20 5.65 -10.44 17.70
CA ALA A 20 5.06 -11.73 18.01
C ALA A 20 5.50 -12.82 17.00
N ALA A 21 5.51 -12.52 15.70
CA ALA A 21 5.98 -13.44 14.67
C ALA A 21 7.46 -13.83 14.88
N THR A 22 8.30 -12.87 15.27
CA THR A 22 9.71 -13.10 15.60
C THR A 22 9.85 -14.01 16.83
N THR A 23 9.10 -13.74 17.88
CA THR A 23 9.10 -14.56 19.12
C THR A 23 8.68 -16.00 18.83
N GLN A 24 7.73 -16.21 17.92
CA GLN A 24 7.26 -17.52 17.49
C GLN A 24 8.11 -18.17 16.40
N ASN A 25 9.23 -17.54 15.99
CA ASN A 25 10.13 -18.07 14.96
C ASN A 25 9.47 -18.30 13.60
N VAL A 26 8.46 -17.49 13.26
CA VAL A 26 7.76 -17.55 11.96
C VAL A 26 8.73 -17.23 10.84
N LYS A 27 8.76 -18.07 9.81
CA LYS A 27 9.64 -17.90 8.64
C LYS A 27 8.91 -17.18 7.52
N TYR A 28 9.42 -16.01 7.14
CA TYR A 28 8.94 -15.21 6.02
C TYR A 28 10.09 -14.38 5.42
N ASP A 29 9.89 -13.89 4.20
CA ASP A 29 10.91 -13.18 3.41
C ASP A 29 10.59 -11.70 3.31
N ILE A 30 9.32 -11.35 3.13
CA ILE A 30 8.86 -10.00 2.81
C ILE A 30 7.72 -9.61 3.76
N ILE A 31 7.71 -8.35 4.19
CA ILE A 31 6.60 -7.72 4.89
C ILE A 31 5.73 -7.01 3.86
N GLY A 32 4.51 -7.51 3.68
CA GLY A 32 3.49 -6.91 2.83
C GLY A 32 2.61 -5.93 3.61
N LEU A 33 2.30 -4.79 3.00
CA LEU A 33 1.47 -3.75 3.59
C LEU A 33 0.26 -3.46 2.69
N SER A 34 -0.94 -3.33 3.26
CA SER A 34 -2.04 -2.62 2.60
C SER A 34 -2.01 -1.15 2.97
N TYR A 35 -2.30 -0.29 2.00
CA TYR A 35 -2.37 1.15 2.22
C TYR A 35 -3.62 1.75 1.57
N TYR A 36 -4.59 2.09 2.42
CA TYR A 36 -5.89 2.65 2.03
C TYR A 36 -6.26 3.83 2.91
N PRO A 37 -5.89 5.08 2.56
CA PRO A 37 -6.34 6.29 3.27
C PRO A 37 -7.87 6.37 3.41
N TYR A 38 -8.60 5.86 2.41
CA TYR A 38 -10.06 5.81 2.39
C TYR A 38 -10.66 5.14 3.64
N TRP A 39 -10.17 3.97 4.03
CA TRP A 39 -10.77 3.21 5.14
C TRP A 39 -10.53 3.86 6.51
N ILE A 40 -9.46 4.64 6.64
CA ILE A 40 -9.17 5.41 7.87
C ILE A 40 -9.70 6.85 7.79
N GLN A 41 -10.47 7.18 6.75
CA GLN A 41 -11.10 8.48 6.53
C GLN A 41 -10.12 9.66 6.60
N LYS A 42 -8.95 9.49 6.00
CA LYS A 42 -7.91 10.51 5.90
C LYS A 42 -7.45 10.65 4.44
N ASP A 43 -6.98 11.83 4.09
CA ASP A 43 -6.28 12.01 2.82
C ASP A 43 -4.88 11.40 2.89
N TYR A 44 -4.34 10.96 1.72
CA TYR A 44 -3.01 10.37 1.64
C TYR A 44 -1.92 11.33 2.11
N THR A 45 -2.09 12.65 1.94
CA THR A 45 -1.15 13.68 2.40
C THR A 45 -0.94 13.68 3.90
N GLN A 46 -1.92 13.15 4.65
CA GLN A 46 -1.86 13.04 6.10
C GLN A 46 -1.20 11.74 6.58
N THR A 47 -1.05 10.73 5.71
CA THR A 47 -0.68 9.37 6.14
C THR A 47 0.48 8.74 5.38
N VAL A 48 0.85 9.28 4.20
CA VAL A 48 1.95 8.71 3.40
C VAL A 48 3.31 8.82 4.08
N ALA A 49 3.53 9.85 4.89
CA ALA A 49 4.75 9.98 5.68
C ALA A 49 4.86 8.89 6.75
N ASP A 50 3.74 8.54 7.38
CA ASP A 50 3.68 7.44 8.36
C ASP A 50 3.89 6.08 7.68
N LEU A 51 3.35 5.89 6.47
CA LEU A 51 3.63 4.70 5.66
C LEU A 51 5.13 4.56 5.37
N ALA A 52 5.78 5.64 4.93
CA ALA A 52 7.21 5.64 4.65
C ALA A 52 8.04 5.35 5.91
N ALA A 53 7.69 5.97 7.04
CA ALA A 53 8.35 5.74 8.31
C ALA A 53 8.18 4.28 8.77
N ASN A 54 6.99 3.70 8.61
CA ASN A 54 6.74 2.31 8.96
C ASN A 54 7.56 1.36 8.08
N MET A 55 7.61 1.54 6.77
CA MET A 55 8.44 0.71 5.88
C MET A 55 9.91 0.73 6.27
N ASN A 56 10.45 1.92 6.57
CA ASN A 56 11.83 2.08 7.01
C ASN A 56 12.11 1.35 8.35
N ASP A 57 11.17 1.44 9.29
CA ASP A 57 11.26 0.75 10.56
C ASP A 57 11.22 -0.77 10.40
N MET A 58 10.34 -1.28 9.53
CA MET A 58 10.23 -2.72 9.25
C MET A 58 11.52 -3.29 8.66
N VAL A 59 12.11 -2.60 7.70
CA VAL A 59 13.40 -2.99 7.11
C VAL A 59 14.50 -3.01 8.16
N THR A 60 14.59 -1.97 8.98
CA THR A 60 15.64 -1.83 9.99
C THR A 60 15.48 -2.84 11.14
N ARG A 61 14.25 -2.99 11.64
CA ARG A 61 13.95 -3.79 12.83
C ARG A 61 13.97 -5.28 12.56
N TYR A 62 13.41 -5.73 11.44
CA TYR A 62 13.24 -7.16 11.15
C TYR A 62 14.19 -7.68 10.07
N ASN A 63 14.98 -6.81 9.46
CA ASN A 63 15.89 -7.15 8.37
C ASN A 63 15.16 -7.89 7.23
N LYS A 64 13.96 -7.40 6.86
CA LYS A 64 13.11 -7.93 5.77
C LYS A 64 12.89 -6.88 4.71
N ASP A 65 12.65 -7.32 3.48
CA ASP A 65 12.17 -6.45 2.42
C ASP A 65 10.70 -6.08 2.67
N VAL A 66 10.27 -4.97 2.09
CA VAL A 66 8.90 -4.47 2.23
C VAL A 66 8.25 -4.29 0.86
N MET A 67 6.94 -4.44 0.80
CA MET A 67 6.16 -4.26 -0.42
C MET A 67 4.76 -3.77 -0.07
N VAL A 68 4.27 -2.75 -0.77
CA VAL A 68 2.86 -2.39 -0.70
C VAL A 68 2.11 -3.36 -1.61
N VAL A 69 1.49 -4.37 -1.03
CA VAL A 69 0.82 -5.47 -1.75
C VAL A 69 -0.63 -5.18 -2.06
N GLU A 70 -1.21 -4.13 -1.43
CA GLU A 70 -2.52 -3.60 -1.76
C GLU A 70 -2.53 -2.08 -1.60
N VAL A 71 -3.03 -1.39 -2.61
CA VAL A 71 -3.34 0.03 -2.58
C VAL A 71 -4.53 0.30 -3.48
N GLY A 72 -5.34 1.27 -3.14
CA GLY A 72 -6.45 1.72 -3.98
C GLY A 72 -6.96 3.08 -3.53
N GLY A 73 -7.48 3.84 -4.47
CA GLY A 73 -8.10 5.15 -4.24
C GLY A 73 -9.46 5.24 -4.91
N GLU A 74 -10.26 6.23 -4.54
CA GLU A 74 -11.63 6.39 -5.02
C GLU A 74 -11.66 6.56 -6.54
N TYR A 75 -12.50 5.75 -7.20
CA TYR A 75 -12.61 5.68 -8.68
C TYR A 75 -13.01 7.02 -9.31
N ASP A 76 -13.78 7.85 -8.60
CA ASP A 76 -14.26 9.16 -9.03
C ASP A 76 -13.36 10.32 -8.62
N LYS A 77 -12.32 10.06 -7.83
CA LYS A 77 -11.30 11.05 -7.46
C LYS A 77 -9.97 10.77 -8.19
N VAL A 78 -10.03 10.76 -9.51
CA VAL A 78 -8.93 10.31 -10.38
C VAL A 78 -7.59 10.99 -10.06
N GLN A 79 -7.58 12.33 -9.91
CA GLN A 79 -6.35 13.07 -9.64
C GLN A 79 -5.79 12.74 -8.24
N ASN A 80 -6.64 12.72 -7.22
CA ASN A 80 -6.22 12.37 -5.86
C ASN A 80 -5.65 10.93 -5.81
N THR A 81 -6.30 9.99 -6.50
CA THR A 81 -5.82 8.61 -6.60
C THR A 81 -4.47 8.54 -7.33
N TYR A 82 -4.30 9.28 -8.44
CA TYR A 82 -3.03 9.37 -9.14
C TYR A 82 -1.91 9.89 -8.22
N ASP A 83 -2.16 11.00 -7.52
CA ASP A 83 -1.17 11.63 -6.64
C ASP A 83 -0.83 10.73 -5.45
N MET A 84 -1.82 10.05 -4.85
CA MET A 84 -1.63 9.03 -3.82
C MET A 84 -0.74 7.88 -4.30
N LEU A 85 -1.01 7.34 -5.49
CA LEU A 85 -0.19 6.26 -6.08
C LEU A 85 1.24 6.71 -6.31
N ARG A 86 1.44 7.91 -6.89
CA ARG A 86 2.79 8.49 -7.09
C ARG A 86 3.53 8.65 -5.77
N ALA A 87 2.88 9.17 -4.74
CA ALA A 87 3.47 9.35 -3.41
C ALA A 87 3.83 7.99 -2.77
N THR A 88 2.96 7.00 -2.90
CA THR A 88 3.19 5.63 -2.40
C THR A 88 4.37 4.97 -3.12
N ILE A 89 4.41 5.04 -4.46
CA ILE A 89 5.52 4.51 -5.26
C ILE A 89 6.84 5.17 -4.87
N GLN A 90 6.81 6.50 -4.68
CA GLN A 90 8.02 7.23 -4.26
C GLN A 90 8.46 6.83 -2.85
N ALA A 91 7.52 6.63 -1.91
CA ALA A 91 7.84 6.15 -0.57
C ALA A 91 8.50 4.77 -0.60
N VAL A 92 8.02 3.85 -1.44
CA VAL A 92 8.62 2.52 -1.63
C VAL A 92 10.02 2.63 -2.26
N LYS A 93 10.20 3.46 -3.28
CA LYS A 93 11.52 3.68 -3.92
C LYS A 93 12.55 4.28 -2.96
N ASN A 94 12.11 5.05 -1.99
CA ASN A 94 12.98 5.70 -1.00
C ASN A 94 13.36 4.78 0.17
N VAL A 95 12.82 3.56 0.24
CA VAL A 95 13.23 2.59 1.26
C VAL A 95 14.72 2.29 1.12
N PRO A 96 15.51 2.38 2.21
CA PRO A 96 16.97 2.20 2.14
C PRO A 96 17.40 0.87 1.52
N ASN A 97 18.57 0.88 0.87
CA ASN A 97 19.21 -0.30 0.29
C ASN A 97 18.36 -1.03 -0.76
N ASN A 98 17.49 -0.32 -1.48
CA ASN A 98 16.56 -0.88 -2.49
C ASN A 98 15.68 -2.00 -1.96
N ARG A 99 15.33 -1.96 -0.69
CA ARG A 99 14.53 -2.99 -0.03
C ARG A 99 13.01 -2.77 -0.12
N GLY A 100 12.57 -1.69 -0.75
CA GLY A 100 11.19 -1.47 -1.19
C GLY A 100 10.97 -2.11 -2.55
N LEU A 101 10.20 -3.21 -2.61
CA LEU A 101 10.14 -4.05 -3.81
C LEU A 101 9.12 -3.58 -4.85
N GLY A 102 8.06 -2.88 -4.43
CA GLY A 102 7.07 -2.39 -5.36
C GLY A 102 5.70 -2.09 -4.72
N VAL A 103 4.76 -1.74 -5.61
CA VAL A 103 3.38 -1.40 -5.26
C VAL A 103 2.44 -2.19 -6.18
N MET A 104 1.42 -2.82 -5.61
CA MET A 104 0.38 -3.53 -6.34
C MET A 104 -0.98 -2.87 -6.09
N TYR A 105 -1.70 -2.55 -7.15
CA TYR A 105 -3.08 -2.08 -7.04
C TYR A 105 -4.02 -3.26 -6.78
N TRP A 106 -4.92 -3.10 -5.80
CA TRP A 106 -5.89 -4.14 -5.46
C TRP A 106 -7.17 -3.98 -6.26
N GLU A 107 -7.60 -5.07 -6.91
CA GLU A 107 -8.79 -5.14 -7.77
C GLU A 107 -8.89 -4.00 -8.80
N PRO A 108 -7.85 -3.75 -9.61
CA PRO A 108 -7.86 -2.63 -10.54
C PRO A 108 -9.01 -2.73 -11.56
N GLN A 109 -9.39 -3.93 -11.98
CA GLN A 109 -10.44 -4.19 -12.98
C GLN A 109 -11.85 -4.25 -12.38
N GLY A 110 -12.02 -4.09 -11.09
CA GLY A 110 -13.33 -4.01 -10.45
C GLY A 110 -13.98 -2.66 -10.77
N GLU A 111 -14.92 -2.59 -11.72
CA GLU A 111 -15.67 -1.39 -12.00
C GLU A 111 -16.87 -1.28 -11.04
N LYS A 112 -17.13 -0.08 -10.51
CA LYS A 112 -18.09 0.13 -9.42
C LYS A 112 -19.52 -0.30 -9.77
N SER A 113 -19.97 -0.11 -10.99
CA SER A 113 -21.37 -0.38 -11.38
C SER A 113 -21.72 -1.86 -11.27
N TRP A 114 -20.77 -2.76 -11.47
CA TRP A 114 -21.00 -4.20 -11.38
C TRP A 114 -20.37 -4.85 -10.13
N SER A 115 -19.26 -4.31 -9.63
CA SER A 115 -18.57 -4.88 -8.46
C SER A 115 -19.01 -4.23 -7.13
N GLY A 116 -19.53 -3.01 -7.18
CA GLY A 116 -19.81 -2.19 -6.00
C GLY A 116 -18.55 -1.65 -5.31
N TYR A 117 -17.35 -1.95 -5.81
CA TYR A 117 -16.09 -1.57 -5.19
C TYR A 117 -15.68 -0.15 -5.54
N SER A 118 -15.70 0.74 -4.57
CA SER A 118 -15.45 2.18 -4.75
C SER A 118 -13.99 2.54 -5.02
N LEU A 119 -13.05 1.62 -4.80
CA LEU A 119 -11.61 1.85 -4.94
C LEU A 119 -11.02 1.17 -6.18
N SER A 120 -11.88 0.76 -7.12
CA SER A 120 -11.46 0.18 -8.40
C SER A 120 -10.74 1.19 -9.27
N ALA A 121 -9.92 0.70 -10.19
CA ALA A 121 -9.20 1.53 -11.16
C ALA A 121 -9.76 1.40 -12.57
N TRP A 122 -11.00 0.95 -12.73
CA TRP A 122 -11.72 0.83 -14.00
C TRP A 122 -12.85 1.83 -14.06
N GLN A 123 -13.03 2.47 -15.21
CA GLN A 123 -14.11 3.41 -15.46
C GLN A 123 -15.35 2.69 -16.00
N ALA A 124 -16.51 3.35 -15.92
CA ALA A 124 -17.79 2.81 -16.41
C ALA A 124 -17.80 2.50 -17.91
N ASP A 125 -16.92 3.11 -18.70
CA ASP A 125 -16.75 2.85 -20.14
C ASP A 125 -15.85 1.62 -20.42
N GLY A 126 -15.46 0.88 -19.40
CA GLY A 126 -14.62 -0.32 -19.51
C GLY A 126 -13.13 -0.05 -19.74
N LYS A 127 -12.69 1.20 -19.56
CA LYS A 127 -11.28 1.57 -19.70
C LYS A 127 -10.59 1.74 -18.34
N PRO A 128 -9.26 1.52 -18.29
CA PRO A 128 -8.49 1.86 -17.11
C PRO A 128 -8.58 3.34 -16.76
N SER A 129 -8.67 3.65 -15.48
CA SER A 129 -8.62 5.03 -15.00
C SER A 129 -7.26 5.67 -15.34
N PRO A 130 -7.23 6.96 -15.72
CA PRO A 130 -5.97 7.70 -15.87
C PRO A 130 -5.11 7.73 -14.60
N ALA A 131 -5.69 7.45 -13.43
CA ALA A 131 -4.93 7.31 -12.19
C ALA A 131 -3.86 6.23 -12.28
N LEU A 132 -4.05 5.18 -13.11
CA LEU A 132 -3.05 4.12 -13.32
C LEU A 132 -1.82 4.59 -14.09
N ASP A 133 -1.85 5.78 -14.71
CA ASP A 133 -0.65 6.39 -15.32
C ASP A 133 0.44 6.69 -14.28
N ALA A 134 0.10 6.66 -13.00
CA ALA A 134 1.07 6.74 -11.91
C ALA A 134 2.13 5.62 -11.94
N PHE A 135 1.84 4.48 -12.58
CA PHE A 135 2.76 3.34 -12.72
C PHE A 135 3.69 3.42 -13.95
N LYS A 136 3.50 4.41 -14.81
CA LYS A 136 4.38 4.68 -15.94
C LYS A 136 5.61 5.49 -15.49
#